data_11aa443aaebbb6edd96dade98daba947
#
_entry.id   11aa443aaebbb6edd96dade98daba947
#
_cell.length_a   1.000
_cell.length_b   1.000
_cell.length_c   1.000
_cell.angle_alpha   90.00
_cell.angle_beta   90.00
_cell.angle_gamma   90.00
#
_symmetry.space_group_name_H-M   'P 1'
#
loop_
_entity.id
_entity.type
_entity.pdbx_description
1 polymer ?
#
loop_
_entity_poly.entity_id
_entity_poly.type
_entity_poly.pdbx_seq_one_letter_code
_entity_poly.pdbx_strand_id
1 'polypeptide(L)'
;MTGSVSMSGSVQVSAQTLDAHAVAAVLALAARAEMADGVAPLSEEFLLALRNPAELQLVAGDLDGEIVGVAVASGDGVEIAVDPDHRRRGIGRALLAASREAQPTAAYWAHGNLPAAQALAKAGGLEAARDLLKLGTAVGLNAAPGAEADGLEITPLSHADDAETFLDAWLTLNGIAFADHPEQGRWTWDDLTQRLREPWVDPALLWVAFRDGAPAASVWVKPESAETAEIYVLAVHPDQAGQGLGRRVLRHALGEIAARGFSAVELYVDGGNAAAVRLYERAGFAVQTRDVQYIATSRG
;
A
#
# COMPACT_ATOMS: atom_id res chain seq x y z
N MET A 1 -26.76 9.63 -17.05
CA MET A 1 -27.13 11.04 -16.78
C MET A 1 -25.83 11.83 -16.65
N THR A 2 -25.51 12.66 -17.63
CA THR A 2 -24.33 13.51 -17.65
C THR A 2 -24.59 14.75 -16.79
N GLY A 3 -24.09 14.73 -15.55
CA GLY A 3 -24.11 15.91 -14.68
C GLY A 3 -22.89 16.78 -14.94
N SER A 4 -23.07 17.96 -15.50
CA SER A 4 -22.01 18.98 -15.64
C SER A 4 -21.83 19.70 -14.31
N VAL A 5 -20.62 19.63 -13.74
CA VAL A 5 -20.28 20.35 -12.50
C VAL A 5 -19.14 21.32 -12.78
N SER A 6 -19.46 22.59 -12.54
CA SER A 6 -18.57 23.74 -12.28
C SER A 6 -17.48 24.11 -13.30
N MET A 7 -17.67 25.31 -13.89
CA MET A 7 -16.64 26.02 -14.66
C MET A 7 -15.77 26.87 -13.74
N SER A 8 -14.45 26.59 -13.72
CA SER A 8 -13.45 27.57 -13.29
C SER A 8 -12.38 27.64 -14.36
N GLY A 9 -12.46 28.68 -15.21
CA GLY A 9 -11.51 28.82 -16.33
C GLY A 9 -11.73 27.76 -17.44
N SER A 10 -10.85 27.65 -18.38
CA SER A 10 -10.93 26.80 -19.58
C SER A 10 -10.96 25.26 -19.39
N VAL A 11 -11.20 24.74 -18.21
CA VAL A 11 -11.20 23.30 -17.91
C VAL A 11 -12.59 22.84 -17.49
N GLN A 12 -13.11 21.84 -18.18
CA GLN A 12 -14.38 21.20 -17.83
C GLN A 12 -14.11 19.86 -17.13
N VAL A 13 -14.64 19.69 -15.92
CA VAL A 13 -14.64 18.39 -15.20
C VAL A 13 -16.00 17.74 -15.37
N SER A 14 -16.02 16.47 -15.75
CA SER A 14 -17.24 15.67 -15.91
C SER A 14 -17.09 14.30 -15.28
N ALA A 15 -18.16 13.82 -14.64
CA ALA A 15 -18.28 12.43 -14.24
C ALA A 15 -18.71 11.58 -15.43
N GLN A 16 -17.97 10.52 -15.72
CA GLN A 16 -18.32 9.63 -16.84
C GLN A 16 -17.78 8.21 -16.60
N THR A 17 -18.45 7.24 -17.16
CA THR A 17 -17.86 5.91 -17.33
C THR A 17 -16.90 5.95 -18.51
N LEU A 18 -15.67 5.54 -18.29
CA LEU A 18 -14.63 5.57 -19.32
C LEU A 18 -14.81 4.39 -20.28
N ASP A 19 -14.84 4.69 -21.57
CA ASP A 19 -14.69 3.65 -22.60
C ASP A 19 -13.21 3.23 -22.75
N ALA A 20 -12.94 2.24 -23.59
CA ALA A 20 -11.59 1.72 -23.78
C ALA A 20 -10.60 2.79 -24.30
N HIS A 21 -11.07 3.76 -25.09
CA HIS A 21 -10.24 4.84 -25.61
C HIS A 21 -9.87 5.83 -24.48
N ALA A 22 -10.85 6.24 -23.68
CA ALA A 22 -10.64 7.14 -22.54
C ALA A 22 -9.75 6.48 -21.47
N VAL A 23 -9.93 5.18 -21.19
CA VAL A 23 -9.03 4.41 -20.29
C VAL A 23 -7.59 4.45 -20.82
N ALA A 24 -7.38 4.21 -22.13
CA ALA A 24 -6.04 4.27 -22.73
C ALA A 24 -5.43 5.68 -22.61
N ALA A 25 -6.22 6.73 -22.79
CA ALA A 25 -5.76 8.11 -22.61
C ALA A 25 -5.34 8.41 -21.17
N VAL A 26 -6.12 7.95 -20.17
CA VAL A 26 -5.78 8.08 -18.74
C VAL A 26 -4.50 7.30 -18.41
N LEU A 27 -4.34 6.08 -18.91
CA LEU A 27 -3.11 5.30 -18.70
C LEU A 27 -1.88 6.00 -19.29
N ALA A 28 -2.02 6.58 -20.49
CA ALA A 28 -0.95 7.36 -21.11
C ALA A 28 -0.60 8.63 -20.33
N LEU A 29 -1.62 9.32 -19.77
CA LEU A 29 -1.44 10.46 -18.87
C LEU A 29 -0.68 10.03 -17.61
N ALA A 30 -1.10 8.93 -16.97
CA ALA A 30 -0.46 8.40 -15.78
C ALA A 30 1.02 8.05 -16.02
N ALA A 31 1.33 7.41 -17.15
CA ALA A 31 2.70 7.11 -17.54
C ALA A 31 3.56 8.37 -17.75
N ARG A 32 3.00 9.43 -18.37
CA ARG A 32 3.72 10.71 -18.50
C ARG A 32 3.97 11.38 -17.16
N ALA A 33 2.98 11.30 -16.26
CA ALA A 33 3.11 11.84 -14.91
C ALA A 33 4.19 11.08 -14.12
N GLU A 34 4.20 9.74 -14.19
CA GLU A 34 5.23 8.91 -13.57
C GLU A 34 6.64 9.22 -14.11
N MET A 35 6.78 9.36 -15.41
CA MET A 35 8.08 9.74 -16.02
C MET A 35 8.56 11.13 -15.53
N ALA A 36 7.65 12.07 -15.33
CA ALA A 36 8.00 13.41 -14.88
C ALA A 36 8.29 13.49 -13.36
N ASP A 37 7.61 12.69 -12.57
CA ASP A 37 7.62 12.76 -11.11
C ASP A 37 8.50 11.68 -10.46
N GLY A 38 8.84 10.62 -11.19
CA GLY A 38 9.57 9.45 -10.67
C GLY A 38 8.72 8.55 -9.75
N VAL A 39 7.40 8.78 -9.71
CA VAL A 39 6.45 8.00 -8.91
C VAL A 39 5.13 7.88 -9.66
N ALA A 40 4.53 6.68 -9.65
CA ALA A 40 3.24 6.43 -10.28
C ALA A 40 2.14 7.24 -9.56
N PRO A 41 1.29 8.00 -10.29
CA PRO A 41 0.23 8.80 -9.68
C PRO A 41 -1.00 8.00 -9.29
N LEU A 42 -1.17 6.80 -9.83
CA LEU A 42 -2.28 5.88 -9.58
C LEU A 42 -1.71 4.51 -9.18
N SER A 43 -2.22 3.95 -8.10
CA SER A 43 -1.89 2.60 -7.65
C SER A 43 -2.62 1.54 -8.49
N GLU A 44 -2.22 0.27 -8.33
CA GLU A 44 -2.83 -0.85 -9.07
C GLU A 44 -4.34 -0.95 -8.84
N GLU A 45 -4.78 -0.76 -7.61
CA GLU A 45 -6.21 -0.76 -7.24
C GLU A 45 -7.00 0.27 -8.06
N PHE A 46 -6.50 1.50 -8.16
CA PHE A 46 -7.17 2.58 -8.89
C PHE A 46 -7.04 2.41 -10.41
N LEU A 47 -5.96 1.80 -10.90
CA LEU A 47 -5.87 1.40 -12.31
C LEU A 47 -6.90 0.32 -12.69
N LEU A 48 -7.23 -0.60 -11.77
CA LEU A 48 -8.32 -1.56 -11.95
C LEU A 48 -9.68 -0.87 -11.88
N ALA A 49 -9.85 0.09 -10.96
CA ALA A 49 -11.09 0.87 -10.82
C ALA A 49 -11.44 1.69 -12.07
N LEU A 50 -10.46 2.09 -12.89
CA LEU A 50 -10.72 2.75 -14.19
C LEU A 50 -11.60 1.94 -15.13
N ARG A 51 -11.66 0.62 -14.96
CA ARG A 51 -12.47 -0.29 -15.78
C ARG A 51 -13.76 -0.70 -15.11
N ASN A 52 -13.99 -0.27 -13.86
CA ASN A 52 -15.20 -0.58 -13.11
C ASN A 52 -16.22 0.56 -13.24
N PRO A 53 -17.35 0.36 -13.95
CA PRO A 53 -18.34 1.43 -14.14
C PRO A 53 -19.10 1.80 -12.86
N ALA A 54 -18.95 1.03 -11.78
CA ALA A 54 -19.54 1.34 -10.48
C ALA A 54 -18.72 2.36 -9.68
N GLU A 55 -17.44 2.52 -10.01
CA GLU A 55 -16.55 3.48 -9.34
C GLU A 55 -16.68 4.88 -9.95
N LEU A 56 -16.47 5.91 -9.11
CA LEU A 56 -16.51 7.30 -9.57
C LEU A 56 -15.26 7.60 -10.39
N GLN A 57 -15.47 8.06 -11.62
CA GLN A 57 -14.42 8.52 -12.51
C GLN A 57 -14.75 9.94 -12.97
N LEU A 58 -13.86 10.87 -12.62
CA LEU A 58 -13.96 12.26 -13.02
C LEU A 58 -12.82 12.57 -13.98
N VAL A 59 -13.11 13.12 -15.14
CA VAL A 59 -12.10 13.55 -16.08
C VAL A 59 -12.15 15.05 -16.29
N ALA A 60 -10.97 15.64 -16.46
CA ALA A 60 -10.79 17.01 -16.88
C ALA A 60 -10.35 17.01 -18.34
N GLY A 61 -11.16 17.60 -19.22
CA GLY A 61 -10.82 17.85 -20.61
C GLY A 61 -10.27 19.25 -20.81
N ASP A 62 -9.42 19.43 -21.80
CA ASP A 62 -9.07 20.75 -22.33
C ASP A 62 -10.13 21.26 -23.32
N LEU A 63 -9.83 22.36 -24.04
CA LEU A 63 -10.76 22.97 -25.00
C LEU A 63 -11.00 22.08 -26.24
N ASP A 64 -10.08 21.19 -26.56
CA ASP A 64 -10.14 20.26 -27.69
C ASP A 64 -10.75 18.92 -27.31
N GLY A 65 -11.08 18.74 -26.01
CA GLY A 65 -11.67 17.52 -25.44
C GLY A 65 -10.64 16.43 -25.09
N GLU A 66 -9.35 16.75 -25.11
CA GLU A 66 -8.30 15.83 -24.65
C GLU A 66 -8.33 15.69 -23.13
N ILE A 67 -8.16 14.48 -22.62
CA ILE A 67 -8.10 14.21 -21.17
C ILE A 67 -6.75 14.69 -20.64
N VAL A 68 -6.78 15.74 -19.81
CA VAL A 68 -5.61 16.37 -19.21
C VAL A 68 -5.52 16.18 -17.70
N GLY A 69 -6.52 15.52 -17.11
CA GLY A 69 -6.53 15.16 -15.70
C GLY A 69 -7.63 14.15 -15.39
N VAL A 70 -7.44 13.41 -14.31
CA VAL A 70 -8.39 12.41 -13.84
C VAL A 70 -8.42 12.37 -12.32
N ALA A 71 -9.59 12.10 -11.73
CA ALA A 71 -9.77 11.62 -10.37
C ALA A 71 -10.51 10.29 -10.44
N VAL A 72 -9.94 9.27 -9.82
CA VAL A 72 -10.48 7.90 -9.77
C VAL A 72 -10.77 7.57 -8.32
N ALA A 73 -11.94 7.01 -8.04
CA ALA A 73 -12.27 6.47 -6.74
C ALA A 73 -12.17 4.95 -6.74
N SER A 74 -11.82 4.39 -5.58
CA SER A 74 -11.98 2.99 -5.22
C SER A 74 -12.36 2.92 -3.74
N GLY A 75 -13.52 2.36 -3.43
CA GLY A 75 -14.06 2.40 -2.09
C GLY A 75 -14.21 3.83 -1.55
N ASP A 76 -13.57 4.12 -0.43
CA ASP A 76 -13.51 5.46 0.18
C ASP A 76 -12.26 6.27 -0.22
N GLY A 77 -11.38 5.69 -1.04
CA GLY A 77 -10.17 6.32 -1.56
C GLY A 77 -10.38 7.06 -2.86
N VAL A 78 -9.60 8.13 -3.09
CA VAL A 78 -9.50 8.86 -4.35
C VAL A 78 -8.05 9.15 -4.68
N GLU A 79 -7.66 8.92 -5.93
CA GLU A 79 -6.37 9.34 -6.48
C GLU A 79 -6.59 10.33 -7.63
N ILE A 80 -5.73 11.36 -7.69
CA ILE A 80 -5.82 12.43 -8.68
C ILE A 80 -4.51 12.52 -9.47
N ALA A 81 -4.62 12.44 -10.79
CA ALA A 81 -3.50 12.68 -11.70
C ALA A 81 -3.78 13.86 -12.63
N VAL A 82 -2.75 14.66 -12.90
CA VAL A 82 -2.81 15.77 -13.87
C VAL A 82 -1.59 15.68 -14.79
N ASP A 83 -1.87 15.75 -16.08
CA ASP A 83 -0.85 15.76 -17.13
C ASP A 83 0.22 16.82 -16.83
N PRO A 84 1.51 16.49 -16.86
CA PRO A 84 2.60 17.41 -16.53
C PRO A 84 2.54 18.73 -17.31
N ASP A 85 2.23 18.68 -18.61
CA ASP A 85 2.18 19.85 -19.48
C ASP A 85 0.97 20.76 -19.22
N HIS A 86 -0.02 20.25 -18.48
CA HIS A 86 -1.26 20.95 -18.16
C HIS A 86 -1.35 21.36 -16.67
N ARG A 87 -0.29 21.16 -15.88
CA ARG A 87 -0.25 21.57 -14.47
C ARG A 87 -0.29 23.08 -14.29
N ARG A 88 -0.59 23.53 -13.06
CA ARG A 88 -0.70 24.95 -12.67
C ARG A 88 -1.81 25.75 -13.36
N ARG A 89 -2.72 25.07 -14.02
CA ARG A 89 -3.90 25.66 -14.69
C ARG A 89 -5.20 25.46 -13.89
N GLY A 90 -5.13 25.00 -12.63
CA GLY A 90 -6.28 24.78 -11.75
C GLY A 90 -6.96 23.42 -11.87
N ILE A 91 -6.50 22.53 -12.78
CA ILE A 91 -7.10 21.21 -13.05
C ILE A 91 -7.22 20.36 -11.79
N GLY A 92 -6.12 20.17 -11.07
CA GLY A 92 -6.13 19.37 -9.83
C GLY A 92 -7.08 19.93 -8.77
N ARG A 93 -7.22 21.25 -8.68
CA ARG A 93 -8.20 21.88 -7.76
C ARG A 93 -9.63 21.62 -8.19
N ALA A 94 -9.92 21.68 -9.50
CA ALA A 94 -11.24 21.39 -10.03
C ALA A 94 -11.62 19.93 -9.81
N LEU A 95 -10.70 18.99 -10.06
CA LEU A 95 -10.89 17.56 -9.80
C LEU A 95 -11.11 17.27 -8.31
N LEU A 96 -10.31 17.87 -7.42
CA LEU A 96 -10.47 17.75 -5.97
C LEU A 96 -11.84 18.30 -5.51
N ALA A 97 -12.27 19.44 -6.04
CA ALA A 97 -13.56 20.01 -5.68
C ALA A 97 -14.72 19.09 -6.13
N ALA A 98 -14.68 18.62 -7.38
CA ALA A 98 -15.70 17.73 -7.93
C ALA A 98 -15.76 16.38 -7.22
N SER A 99 -14.60 15.78 -6.88
CA SER A 99 -14.55 14.52 -6.13
C SER A 99 -15.10 14.67 -4.72
N ARG A 100 -14.81 15.79 -4.03
CA ARG A 100 -15.37 16.07 -2.70
C ARG A 100 -16.88 16.31 -2.71
N GLU A 101 -17.41 16.87 -3.79
CA GLU A 101 -18.86 17.02 -3.96
C GLU A 101 -19.53 15.65 -4.14
N ALA A 102 -18.90 14.75 -4.92
CA ALA A 102 -19.42 13.42 -5.17
C ALA A 102 -19.23 12.47 -3.97
N GLN A 103 -18.09 12.57 -3.27
CA GLN A 103 -17.71 11.75 -2.12
C GLN A 103 -17.14 12.63 -0.98
N PRO A 104 -17.99 13.22 -0.14
CA PRO A 104 -17.56 14.19 0.89
C PRO A 104 -16.60 13.62 1.95
N THR A 105 -16.65 12.31 2.18
CA THR A 105 -15.83 11.58 3.17
C THR A 105 -14.61 10.90 2.56
N ALA A 106 -14.36 11.09 1.27
CA ALA A 106 -13.26 10.44 0.58
C ALA A 106 -11.89 10.79 1.20
N ALA A 107 -11.01 9.81 1.23
CA ALA A 107 -9.61 9.95 1.56
C ALA A 107 -8.77 10.02 0.28
N TYR A 108 -7.81 10.93 0.24
CA TYR A 108 -7.01 11.24 -0.97
C TYR A 108 -5.59 10.71 -0.79
N TRP A 109 -5.17 9.76 -1.62
CA TRP A 109 -3.80 9.27 -1.63
C TRP A 109 -2.89 10.16 -2.47
N ALA A 110 -1.74 10.47 -1.91
CA ALA A 110 -0.67 11.23 -2.58
C ALA A 110 0.62 10.37 -2.57
N HIS A 111 0.83 9.65 -3.66
CA HIS A 111 2.02 8.82 -3.84
C HIS A 111 3.27 9.70 -3.94
N GLY A 112 4.34 9.30 -3.22
CA GLY A 112 5.56 10.08 -3.06
C GLY A 112 5.38 11.38 -2.28
N ASN A 113 4.18 11.72 -1.84
CA ASN A 113 3.80 12.96 -1.14
C ASN A 113 4.48 14.21 -1.74
N LEU A 114 4.40 14.33 -3.06
CA LEU A 114 5.09 15.38 -3.82
C LEU A 114 4.66 16.79 -3.40
N PRO A 115 5.50 17.82 -3.57
CA PRO A 115 5.15 19.20 -3.21
C PRO A 115 3.87 19.71 -3.85
N ALA A 116 3.56 19.25 -5.07
CA ALA A 116 2.32 19.59 -5.77
C ALA A 116 1.08 19.01 -5.07
N ALA A 117 1.14 17.76 -4.61
CA ALA A 117 0.08 17.10 -3.85
C ALA A 117 -0.12 17.76 -2.48
N GLN A 118 0.96 18.05 -1.75
CA GLN A 118 0.91 18.79 -0.48
C GLN A 118 0.25 20.17 -0.65
N ALA A 119 0.61 20.90 -1.71
CA ALA A 119 0.03 22.20 -2.01
C ALA A 119 -1.46 22.11 -2.37
N LEU A 120 -1.86 21.04 -3.09
CA LEU A 120 -3.26 20.78 -3.44
C LEU A 120 -4.07 20.43 -2.18
N ALA A 121 -3.57 19.53 -1.34
CA ALA A 121 -4.19 19.14 -0.07
C ALA A 121 -4.40 20.35 0.84
N LYS A 122 -3.36 21.17 1.05
CA LYS A 122 -3.44 22.42 1.82
C LYS A 122 -4.46 23.39 1.26
N ALA A 123 -4.47 23.61 -0.05
CA ALA A 123 -5.42 24.51 -0.71
C ALA A 123 -6.86 23.99 -0.66
N GLY A 124 -7.04 22.67 -0.58
CA GLY A 124 -8.31 21.99 -0.39
C GLY A 124 -8.78 21.91 1.07
N GLY A 125 -7.98 22.35 2.04
CA GLY A 125 -8.29 22.19 3.47
C GLY A 125 -8.33 20.75 3.90
N LEU A 126 -7.41 19.93 3.37
CA LEU A 126 -7.21 18.54 3.76
C LEU A 126 -6.05 18.44 4.76
N GLU A 127 -6.13 17.50 5.68
CA GLU A 127 -5.08 17.17 6.64
C GLU A 127 -4.57 15.75 6.42
N ALA A 128 -3.27 15.53 6.70
CA ALA A 128 -2.67 14.21 6.63
C ALA A 128 -3.25 13.30 7.73
N ALA A 129 -3.80 12.17 7.36
CA ALA A 129 -4.42 11.20 8.25
C ALA A 129 -3.58 9.92 8.39
N ARG A 130 -2.96 9.46 7.30
CA ARG A 130 -2.09 8.27 7.30
C ARG A 130 -0.82 8.58 6.52
N ASP A 131 0.22 7.90 6.92
CA ASP A 131 1.56 8.00 6.35
C ASP A 131 2.07 6.59 6.08
N LEU A 132 2.15 6.19 4.82
CA LEU A 132 2.62 4.88 4.40
C LEU A 132 4.04 5.01 3.84
N LEU A 133 4.99 4.36 4.51
CA LEU A 133 6.38 4.34 4.07
C LEU A 133 6.66 3.04 3.32
N LYS A 134 7.23 3.14 2.13
CA LYS A 134 7.92 2.02 1.49
C LYS A 134 9.39 2.09 1.90
N LEU A 135 9.86 1.05 2.56
CA LEU A 135 11.27 0.91 2.95
C LEU A 135 11.92 -0.20 2.12
N GLY A 136 13.20 -0.04 1.82
CA GLY A 136 13.95 -1.06 1.12
C GLY A 136 15.39 -1.17 1.61
N THR A 137 15.98 -2.33 1.39
CA THR A 137 17.39 -2.61 1.64
C THR A 137 17.94 -3.62 0.63
N ALA A 138 19.24 -3.55 0.35
CA ALA A 138 19.93 -4.62 -0.34
C ALA A 138 20.13 -5.81 0.61
N VAL A 139 19.97 -7.02 0.11
CA VAL A 139 20.24 -8.22 0.91
C VAL A 139 21.75 -8.38 1.04
N GLY A 140 22.27 -8.20 2.26
CA GLY A 140 23.68 -8.43 2.56
C GLY A 140 24.02 -9.92 2.66
N LEU A 141 25.19 -10.32 2.17
CA LEU A 141 25.74 -11.68 2.28
C LEU A 141 25.91 -12.16 3.74
N ASN A 142 25.71 -11.29 4.74
CA ASN A 142 25.83 -11.56 6.16
C ASN A 142 24.50 -11.82 6.88
N ALA A 143 23.39 -11.96 6.15
CA ALA A 143 22.10 -12.35 6.70
C ALA A 143 22.15 -13.88 6.99
N ALA A 144 22.91 -14.29 8.00
CA ALA A 144 22.86 -15.66 8.47
C ALA A 144 21.55 -15.90 9.23
N PRO A 145 20.87 -17.03 9.00
CA PRO A 145 19.75 -17.46 9.83
C PRO A 145 20.13 -17.35 11.30
N GLY A 146 19.32 -16.67 12.10
CA GLY A 146 19.62 -16.55 13.52
C GLY A 146 19.60 -17.91 14.18
N ALA A 147 20.64 -18.25 14.94
CA ALA A 147 20.63 -19.47 15.75
C ALA A 147 19.38 -19.48 16.65
N GLU A 148 18.68 -20.61 16.66
CA GLU A 148 17.60 -20.88 17.59
C GLU A 148 18.17 -20.76 19.01
N ALA A 149 17.65 -19.83 19.79
CA ALA A 149 17.98 -19.67 21.19
C ALA A 149 16.67 -19.39 21.95
N ASP A 150 16.58 -19.88 23.17
CA ASP A 150 15.52 -19.61 24.15
C ASP A 150 14.10 -20.14 23.82
N GLY A 151 14.00 -21.39 23.33
CA GLY A 151 12.69 -22.05 23.19
C GLY A 151 11.78 -21.43 22.11
N LEU A 152 12.33 -20.64 21.19
CA LEU A 152 11.60 -20.11 20.03
C LEU A 152 11.79 -21.04 18.84
N GLU A 153 10.71 -21.68 18.42
CA GLU A 153 10.66 -22.50 17.21
C GLU A 153 10.07 -21.70 16.06
N ILE A 154 10.81 -21.57 14.93
CA ILE A 154 10.34 -20.87 13.73
C ILE A 154 10.06 -21.91 12.65
N THR A 155 8.78 -22.14 12.40
CA THR A 155 8.31 -23.20 11.49
C THR A 155 7.67 -22.57 10.24
N PRO A 156 8.06 -22.98 9.00
CA PRO A 156 7.37 -22.58 7.79
C PRO A 156 6.10 -23.42 7.59
N LEU A 157 5.09 -22.84 6.93
CA LEU A 157 3.86 -23.54 6.58
C LEU A 157 4.12 -24.85 5.81
N SER A 158 5.15 -24.87 4.95
CA SER A 158 5.52 -26.06 4.19
C SER A 158 6.00 -27.25 5.05
N HIS A 159 6.34 -27.01 6.30
CA HIS A 159 6.80 -28.04 7.26
C HIS A 159 5.81 -28.19 8.44
N ALA A 160 4.64 -27.60 8.36
CA ALA A 160 3.62 -27.79 9.38
C ALA A 160 3.05 -29.22 9.32
N ASP A 161 2.97 -29.90 10.45
CA ASP A 161 2.36 -31.23 10.55
C ASP A 161 0.87 -31.19 10.20
N ASP A 162 0.20 -30.08 10.56
CA ASP A 162 -1.18 -29.76 10.22
C ASP A 162 -1.28 -28.31 9.76
N ALA A 163 -1.50 -28.14 8.46
CA ALA A 163 -1.59 -26.82 7.83
C ALA A 163 -2.78 -26.00 8.32
N GLU A 164 -3.91 -26.63 8.64
CA GLU A 164 -5.10 -25.90 9.14
C GLU A 164 -4.84 -25.31 10.53
N THR A 165 -4.33 -26.11 11.47
CA THR A 165 -3.92 -25.65 12.80
C THR A 165 -2.85 -24.55 12.72
N PHE A 166 -1.88 -24.67 11.81
CA PHE A 166 -0.86 -23.65 11.60
C PHE A 166 -1.47 -22.33 11.12
N LEU A 167 -2.36 -22.37 10.15
CA LEU A 167 -3.02 -21.19 9.58
C LEU A 167 -3.99 -20.54 10.57
N ASP A 168 -4.67 -21.31 11.42
CA ASP A 168 -5.49 -20.79 12.52
C ASP A 168 -4.63 -20.03 13.53
N ALA A 169 -3.46 -20.59 13.89
CA ALA A 169 -2.50 -19.92 14.76
C ALA A 169 -1.98 -18.61 14.15
N TRP A 170 -1.67 -18.62 12.85
CA TRP A 170 -1.25 -17.44 12.13
C TRP A 170 -2.36 -16.38 12.09
N LEU A 171 -3.59 -16.76 11.72
CA LEU A 171 -4.73 -15.84 11.60
C LEU A 171 -5.09 -15.21 12.96
N THR A 172 -5.07 -16.00 14.02
CA THR A 172 -5.29 -15.52 15.40
C THR A 172 -4.23 -14.50 15.77
N LEU A 173 -2.95 -14.81 15.55
CA LEU A 173 -1.85 -13.90 15.84
C LEU A 173 -1.97 -12.60 15.01
N ASN A 174 -2.30 -12.70 13.72
CA ASN A 174 -2.48 -11.56 12.84
C ASN A 174 -3.60 -10.65 13.37
N GLY A 175 -4.76 -11.19 13.71
CA GLY A 175 -5.88 -10.44 14.28
C GLY A 175 -5.52 -9.69 15.56
N ILE A 176 -4.74 -10.33 16.45
CA ILE A 176 -4.28 -9.71 17.71
C ILE A 176 -3.22 -8.63 17.44
N ALA A 177 -2.22 -8.93 16.61
CA ALA A 177 -1.11 -8.02 16.34
C ALA A 177 -1.54 -6.75 15.58
N PHE A 178 -2.58 -6.85 14.76
CA PHE A 178 -3.11 -5.77 13.93
C PHE A 178 -4.53 -5.33 14.36
N ALA A 179 -4.91 -5.50 15.62
CA ALA A 179 -6.26 -5.17 16.10
C ALA A 179 -6.69 -3.73 15.77
N ASP A 180 -5.75 -2.79 15.81
CA ASP A 180 -5.98 -1.36 15.51
C ASP A 180 -5.78 -1.03 14.01
N HIS A 181 -5.35 -1.98 13.18
CA HIS A 181 -5.16 -1.75 11.74
C HIS A 181 -6.48 -1.92 10.99
N PRO A 182 -6.89 -0.94 10.15
CA PRO A 182 -8.23 -0.94 9.54
C PRO A 182 -8.51 -2.14 8.62
N GLU A 183 -7.50 -2.69 8.01
CA GLU A 183 -7.61 -3.77 7.02
C GLU A 183 -7.07 -5.10 7.57
N GLN A 184 -5.81 -5.15 7.98
CA GLN A 184 -5.06 -6.38 8.25
C GLN A 184 -5.53 -7.14 9.51
N GLY A 185 -6.03 -6.43 10.52
CA GLY A 185 -6.56 -7.03 11.76
C GLY A 185 -7.95 -7.68 11.62
N ARG A 186 -8.61 -7.48 10.48
CA ARG A 186 -9.97 -7.99 10.23
C ARG A 186 -10.03 -9.18 9.29
N TRP A 187 -8.87 -9.75 8.90
CA TRP A 187 -8.86 -10.89 8.01
C TRP A 187 -9.64 -12.06 8.59
N THR A 188 -10.53 -12.59 7.76
CA THR A 188 -11.27 -13.82 8.01
C THR A 188 -10.53 -15.02 7.42
N TRP A 189 -11.03 -16.22 7.71
CA TRP A 189 -10.54 -17.44 7.09
C TRP A 189 -10.73 -17.44 5.56
N ASP A 190 -11.80 -16.83 5.08
CA ASP A 190 -12.04 -16.68 3.63
C ASP A 190 -11.02 -15.75 2.99
N ASP A 191 -10.67 -14.61 3.63
CA ASP A 191 -9.65 -13.68 3.15
C ASP A 191 -8.27 -14.36 3.08
N LEU A 192 -7.90 -15.09 4.14
CA LEU A 192 -6.66 -15.85 4.16
C LEU A 192 -6.63 -16.92 3.06
N THR A 193 -7.72 -17.68 2.91
CA THR A 193 -7.83 -18.74 1.89
C THR A 193 -7.75 -18.16 0.48
N GLN A 194 -8.36 -17.01 0.23
CA GLN A 194 -8.24 -16.31 -1.04
C GLN A 194 -6.80 -15.89 -1.30
N ARG A 195 -6.13 -15.31 -0.30
CA ARG A 195 -4.73 -14.88 -0.41
C ARG A 195 -3.77 -16.05 -0.65
N LEU A 196 -3.99 -17.17 -0.02
CA LEU A 196 -3.17 -18.37 -0.21
C LEU A 196 -3.28 -18.98 -1.63
N ARG A 197 -4.28 -18.59 -2.43
CA ARG A 197 -4.43 -19.01 -3.84
C ARG A 197 -3.69 -18.11 -4.82
N GLU A 198 -3.14 -16.99 -4.35
CA GLU A 198 -2.40 -16.10 -5.22
C GLU A 198 -1.15 -16.79 -5.80
N PRO A 199 -0.81 -16.55 -7.08
CA PRO A 199 0.28 -17.26 -7.77
C PRO A 199 1.66 -17.06 -7.14
N TRP A 200 1.86 -16.00 -6.38
CA TRP A 200 3.13 -15.68 -5.73
C TRP A 200 3.35 -16.41 -4.41
N VAL A 201 2.31 -17.04 -3.85
CA VAL A 201 2.39 -17.68 -2.53
C VAL A 201 3.25 -18.93 -2.58
N ASP A 202 4.31 -18.91 -1.77
CA ASP A 202 5.14 -20.06 -1.47
C ASP A 202 4.97 -20.40 0.02
N PRO A 203 4.44 -21.60 0.37
CA PRO A 203 4.29 -22.04 1.76
C PRO A 203 5.61 -22.10 2.55
N ALA A 204 6.73 -22.18 1.87
CA ALA A 204 8.05 -22.11 2.50
C ALA A 204 8.48 -20.68 2.87
N LEU A 205 7.70 -19.67 2.52
CA LEU A 205 7.94 -18.25 2.79
C LEU A 205 6.94 -17.64 3.79
N LEU A 206 6.12 -18.45 4.43
CA LEU A 206 5.25 -18.06 5.55
C LEU A 206 5.68 -18.81 6.81
N TRP A 207 6.20 -18.09 7.80
CA TRP A 207 6.67 -18.65 9.07
C TRP A 207 5.84 -18.16 10.25
N VAL A 208 5.62 -19.06 11.20
CA VAL A 208 5.17 -18.72 12.57
C VAL A 208 6.27 -19.10 13.54
N ALA A 209 6.57 -18.20 14.44
CA ALA A 209 7.46 -18.41 15.56
C ALA A 209 6.63 -18.78 16.80
N PHE A 210 6.80 -19.98 17.28
CA PHE A 210 6.14 -20.50 18.48
C PHE A 210 7.06 -20.36 19.70
N ARG A 211 6.48 -19.99 20.83
CA ARG A 211 7.11 -20.00 22.14
C ARG A 211 6.22 -20.76 23.09
N ASP A 212 6.76 -21.79 23.73
CA ASP A 212 6.00 -22.68 24.62
C ASP A 212 4.70 -23.21 23.97
N GLY A 213 4.75 -23.51 22.67
CA GLY A 213 3.63 -24.00 21.87
C GLY A 213 2.60 -22.94 21.43
N ALA A 214 2.76 -21.68 21.85
CA ALA A 214 1.85 -20.59 21.45
C ALA A 214 2.48 -19.71 20.33
N PRO A 215 1.67 -19.20 19.37
CA PRO A 215 2.16 -18.32 18.34
C PRO A 215 2.58 -16.97 18.92
N ALA A 216 3.85 -16.61 18.77
CA ALA A 216 4.45 -15.42 19.36
C ALA A 216 4.83 -14.35 18.35
N ALA A 217 5.21 -14.74 17.15
CA ALA A 217 5.48 -13.84 16.03
C ALA A 217 5.29 -14.56 14.69
N SER A 218 5.12 -13.82 13.61
CA SER A 218 5.10 -14.39 12.25
C SER A 218 5.76 -13.46 11.25
N VAL A 219 6.20 -14.03 10.14
CA VAL A 219 6.63 -13.28 8.97
C VAL A 219 6.19 -14.01 7.71
N TRP A 220 5.64 -13.27 6.77
CA TRP A 220 5.25 -13.74 5.44
C TRP A 220 6.00 -12.92 4.39
N VAL A 221 6.67 -13.61 3.49
CA VAL A 221 7.44 -13.00 2.41
C VAL A 221 6.75 -13.26 1.08
N LYS A 222 6.64 -12.21 0.27
CA LYS A 222 6.10 -12.23 -1.08
C LYS A 222 7.24 -11.99 -2.07
N PRO A 223 7.49 -12.90 -3.01
CA PRO A 223 8.33 -12.60 -4.17
C PRO A 223 7.68 -11.53 -5.06
N GLU A 224 8.30 -10.37 -5.21
CA GLU A 224 7.81 -9.31 -6.10
C GLU A 224 8.36 -9.44 -7.51
N SER A 225 9.62 -9.89 -7.62
CA SER A 225 10.30 -10.14 -8.88
C SER A 225 11.35 -11.22 -8.72
N ALA A 226 12.13 -11.50 -9.74
CA ALA A 226 13.28 -12.41 -9.65
C ALA A 226 14.38 -11.91 -8.69
N GLU A 227 14.45 -10.61 -8.44
CA GLU A 227 15.51 -9.97 -7.66
C GLU A 227 15.02 -9.40 -6.32
N THR A 228 13.74 -9.10 -6.20
CA THR A 228 13.15 -8.38 -5.05
C THR A 228 12.11 -9.23 -4.34
N ALA A 229 12.21 -9.30 -3.02
CA ALA A 229 11.19 -9.87 -2.14
C ALA A 229 10.58 -8.77 -1.26
N GLU A 230 9.32 -8.91 -0.88
CA GLU A 230 8.62 -8.05 0.05
C GLU A 230 8.42 -8.76 1.40
N ILE A 231 8.71 -8.09 2.51
CA ILE A 231 8.16 -8.49 3.81
C ILE A 231 6.69 -8.08 3.81
N TYR A 232 5.84 -9.00 3.36
CA TYR A 232 4.41 -8.77 3.16
C TYR A 232 3.64 -8.59 4.47
N VAL A 233 3.93 -9.44 5.47
CA VAL A 233 3.40 -9.33 6.85
C VAL A 233 4.51 -9.65 7.83
N LEU A 234 4.66 -8.84 8.88
CA LEU A 234 5.45 -9.15 10.07
C LEU A 234 4.61 -8.82 11.30
N ALA A 235 4.24 -9.83 12.06
CA ALA A 235 3.44 -9.71 13.27
C ALA A 235 4.22 -10.15 14.51
N VAL A 236 3.99 -9.48 15.62
CA VAL A 236 4.49 -9.87 16.95
C VAL A 236 3.33 -9.76 17.92
N HIS A 237 3.10 -10.81 18.70
CA HIS A 237 2.07 -10.79 19.74
C HIS A 237 2.34 -9.64 20.73
N PRO A 238 1.37 -8.80 21.08
CA PRO A 238 1.57 -7.64 21.96
C PRO A 238 2.23 -7.99 23.29
N ASP A 239 1.85 -9.10 23.91
CA ASP A 239 2.42 -9.58 25.17
C ASP A 239 3.89 -10.00 25.07
N GLN A 240 4.38 -10.18 23.84
CA GLN A 240 5.77 -10.52 23.52
C GLN A 240 6.55 -9.31 22.98
N ALA A 241 5.94 -8.14 22.97
CA ALA A 241 6.59 -6.92 22.50
C ALA A 241 7.81 -6.54 23.36
N GLY A 242 8.80 -5.89 22.76
CA GLY A 242 10.02 -5.48 23.46
C GLY A 242 11.03 -6.60 23.76
N GLN A 243 10.69 -7.86 23.53
CA GLN A 243 11.57 -9.02 23.77
C GLN A 243 12.48 -9.39 22.57
N GLY A 244 12.48 -8.55 21.53
CA GLY A 244 13.34 -8.72 20.36
C GLY A 244 12.84 -9.76 19.34
N LEU A 245 11.60 -10.27 19.48
CA LEU A 245 11.06 -11.28 18.55
C LEU A 245 10.95 -10.76 17.13
N GLY A 246 10.45 -9.53 16.93
CA GLY A 246 10.37 -8.92 15.60
C GLY A 246 11.72 -8.90 14.89
N ARG A 247 12.81 -8.57 15.62
CA ARG A 247 14.17 -8.63 15.06
C ARG A 247 14.60 -10.05 14.70
N ARG A 248 14.18 -11.05 15.49
CA ARG A 248 14.55 -12.45 15.26
C ARG A 248 13.86 -12.99 14.01
N VAL A 249 12.54 -12.82 13.88
CA VAL A 249 11.80 -13.31 12.70
C VAL A 249 12.18 -12.52 11.45
N LEU A 250 12.42 -11.21 11.53
CA LEU A 250 12.94 -10.43 10.41
C LEU A 250 14.31 -10.94 9.95
N ARG A 251 15.24 -11.20 10.88
CA ARG A 251 16.56 -11.73 10.54
C ARG A 251 16.46 -13.10 9.90
N HIS A 252 15.58 -13.98 10.42
CA HIS A 252 15.30 -15.27 9.83
C HIS A 252 14.83 -15.13 8.38
N ALA A 253 13.81 -14.29 8.14
CA ALA A 253 13.30 -14.04 6.80
C ALA A 253 14.37 -13.48 5.85
N LEU A 254 15.18 -12.51 6.30
CA LEU A 254 16.28 -11.95 5.49
C LEU A 254 17.32 -13.01 5.12
N GLY A 255 17.63 -13.95 6.03
CA GLY A 255 18.52 -15.08 5.76
C GLY A 255 17.95 -16.02 4.70
N GLU A 256 16.67 -16.35 4.81
CA GLU A 256 15.96 -17.20 3.85
C GLU A 256 15.82 -16.54 2.47
N ILE A 257 15.54 -15.24 2.44
CA ILE A 257 15.51 -14.42 1.22
C ILE A 257 16.87 -14.45 0.51
N ALA A 258 17.97 -14.22 1.28
CA ALA A 258 19.33 -14.30 0.76
C ALA A 258 19.67 -15.69 0.20
N ALA A 259 19.31 -16.75 0.91
CA ALA A 259 19.55 -18.14 0.49
C ALA A 259 18.83 -18.50 -0.82
N ARG A 260 17.73 -17.84 -1.13
CA ARG A 260 16.97 -17.99 -2.39
C ARG A 260 17.47 -17.12 -3.53
N GLY A 261 18.48 -16.28 -3.28
CA GLY A 261 19.14 -15.48 -4.31
C GLY A 261 18.49 -14.11 -4.59
N PHE A 262 17.52 -13.67 -3.80
CA PHE A 262 17.05 -12.30 -3.89
C PHE A 262 18.14 -11.31 -3.49
N SER A 263 18.23 -10.20 -4.20
CA SER A 263 19.23 -9.15 -3.98
C SER A 263 18.69 -7.92 -3.23
N ALA A 264 17.38 -7.75 -3.23
CA ALA A 264 16.70 -6.63 -2.56
C ALA A 264 15.49 -7.11 -1.76
N VAL A 265 15.18 -6.39 -0.68
CA VAL A 265 13.99 -6.58 0.13
C VAL A 265 13.31 -5.24 0.34
N GLU A 266 12.00 -5.24 0.19
CA GLU A 266 11.17 -4.07 0.47
C GLU A 266 10.02 -4.42 1.41
N LEU A 267 9.38 -3.40 1.95
CA LEU A 267 8.20 -3.53 2.80
C LEU A 267 7.41 -2.22 2.83
N TYR A 268 6.15 -2.33 3.24
CA TYR A 268 5.32 -1.18 3.57
C TYR A 268 5.05 -1.13 5.06
N VAL A 269 5.08 0.07 5.64
CA VAL A 269 4.83 0.29 7.07
C VAL A 269 4.16 1.63 7.30
N ASP A 270 3.19 1.66 8.22
CA ASP A 270 2.59 2.92 8.68
C ASP A 270 3.65 3.76 9.40
N GLY A 271 3.85 5.00 8.96
CA GLY A 271 4.83 5.92 9.54
C GLY A 271 4.55 6.28 11.01
N GLY A 272 3.30 6.14 11.44
CA GLY A 272 2.90 6.25 12.85
C GLY A 272 3.37 5.08 13.71
N ASN A 273 3.68 3.91 13.10
CA ASN A 273 4.23 2.76 13.82
C ASN A 273 5.72 2.91 14.07
N ALA A 274 6.08 3.83 14.98
CA ALA A 274 7.47 4.13 15.30
C ALA A 274 8.29 2.91 15.80
N ALA A 275 7.64 1.88 16.33
CA ALA A 275 8.32 0.67 16.79
C ALA A 275 8.76 -0.18 15.60
N ALA A 276 7.88 -0.38 14.61
CA ALA A 276 8.19 -1.11 13.38
C ALA A 276 9.21 -0.35 12.51
N VAL A 277 9.04 0.97 12.34
CA VAL A 277 10.00 1.79 11.59
C VAL A 277 11.41 1.64 12.18
N ARG A 278 11.56 1.80 13.50
CA ARG A 278 12.86 1.60 14.17
C ARG A 278 13.41 0.17 14.04
N LEU A 279 12.55 -0.84 14.00
CA LEU A 279 12.96 -2.23 13.76
C LEU A 279 13.64 -2.36 12.40
N TYR A 280 12.99 -1.85 11.36
CA TYR A 280 13.46 -1.94 9.98
C TYR A 280 14.70 -1.07 9.74
N GLU A 281 14.74 0.16 10.25
CA GLU A 281 15.93 1.03 10.16
C GLU A 281 17.17 0.37 10.79
N ARG A 282 17.01 -0.26 11.96
CA ARG A 282 18.09 -1.03 12.61
C ARG A 282 18.53 -2.28 11.83
N ALA A 283 17.67 -2.78 10.97
CA ALA A 283 17.97 -3.87 10.05
C ALA A 283 18.58 -3.39 8.72
N GLY A 284 18.79 -2.07 8.57
CA GLY A 284 19.43 -1.48 7.39
C GLY A 284 18.45 -1.03 6.30
N PHE A 285 17.14 -1.07 6.56
CA PHE A 285 16.17 -0.51 5.63
C PHE A 285 16.20 1.02 5.65
N ALA A 286 16.02 1.61 4.47
CA ALA A 286 15.88 3.05 4.30
C ALA A 286 14.56 3.37 3.59
N VAL A 287 13.99 4.52 3.88
CA VAL A 287 12.77 5.01 3.21
C VAL A 287 13.08 5.24 1.73
N GLN A 288 12.32 4.58 0.85
CA GLN A 288 12.39 4.74 -0.60
C GLN A 288 11.30 5.70 -1.08
N THR A 289 10.05 5.48 -0.64
CA THR A 289 8.93 6.36 -0.94
C THR A 289 8.08 6.58 0.31
N ARG A 290 7.30 7.65 0.26
CA ARG A 290 6.37 8.02 1.32
C ARG A 290 5.06 8.43 0.69
N ASP A 291 4.00 7.67 0.95
CA ASP A 291 2.67 7.96 0.48
C ASP A 291 1.84 8.52 1.65
N VAL A 292 1.06 9.55 1.38
CA VAL A 292 0.25 10.20 2.42
C VAL A 292 -1.21 10.17 2.01
N GLN A 293 -2.04 9.73 2.93
CA GLN A 293 -3.49 9.84 2.80
C GLN A 293 -3.96 11.12 3.48
N TYR A 294 -4.69 11.94 2.71
CA TYR A 294 -5.27 13.19 3.18
C TYR A 294 -6.78 13.06 3.31
N ILE A 295 -7.35 13.61 4.37
CA ILE A 295 -8.81 13.64 4.61
C ILE A 295 -9.28 15.07 4.83
N ALA A 296 -10.58 15.30 4.61
CA ALA A 296 -11.19 16.57 4.98
C ALA A 296 -11.23 16.70 6.50
N THR A 297 -10.79 17.86 7.01
CA THR A 297 -11.02 18.19 8.43
C THR A 297 -12.51 18.26 8.71
N SER A 298 -12.96 17.50 9.70
CA SER A 298 -14.29 17.71 10.26
C SER A 298 -14.34 19.14 10.80
N ARG A 299 -15.09 20.04 10.13
CA ARG A 299 -15.41 21.32 10.76
C ARG A 299 -16.28 21.01 11.96
N GLY A 300 -15.70 21.17 13.17
CA GLY A 300 -16.44 21.16 14.41
C GLY A 300 -17.54 22.24 14.46
#